data_64a62974204a73801ab0f0ef2bc61fc5
#
_entry.id   64a62974204a73801ab0f0ef2bc61fc5
#
_cell.length_a   1.000
_cell.length_b   1.000
_cell.length_c   1.000
_cell.angle_alpha   90.00
_cell.angle_beta   90.00
_cell.angle_gamma   90.00
#
_symmetry.space_group_name_H-M   'P 1'
#
loop_
_entity.id
_entity.type
_entity.pdbx_description
1 polymer ?
#
loop_
_entity_poly.entity_id
_entity_poly.type
_entity_poly.pdbx_seq_one_letter_code
_entity_poly.pdbx_strand_id
1 'polypeptide(L)'
;MHAPVESRRPTLGFVLLAGALTAFGAVSIDFYLPALPDIARHFGASPAAAQLTMSAFLAGMAIGQLGWGPLSDRVGRRPPLLAGILLYTLASLALTRMPSIEALAAGRFVQGLGASAGLVIARAVIRDRYDTTESARLFSLTFLVLAIAPMLAPTGGALLLARWGWESIFLVLAAFGLIVGVSVLFRLPESRTAATAAQAAGETPLQSYRAALADRRVLSFVGAGAFNSAALFTYVSASPALFIEHYARPPSAFGWIFALNALGLVIASQLNRAALTRWPPALIARRGSAAALAFATLLLLLSAVGVDDMAVTMALLFFGLGSYGFVSANASALALGAMPHRAGSISALIGAGSFLFGALASAITAPFAAAGPLAMAAAMAAGFLGAMICIRRAIRG
;
A
#
# COMPACT_ATOMS: atom_id res chain seq x y z
N MET A 1 -33.32 7.24 19.05
CA MET A 1 -33.27 8.69 18.78
C MET A 1 -31.83 8.94 18.28
N HIS A 2 -31.62 8.96 16.94
CA HIS A 2 -30.31 9.26 16.36
C HIS A 2 -30.10 10.77 16.49
N ALA A 3 -29.05 11.18 17.19
CA ALA A 3 -28.58 12.54 17.06
C ALA A 3 -28.24 12.78 15.57
N PRO A 4 -28.70 13.88 14.99
CA PRO A 4 -28.40 14.15 13.57
C PRO A 4 -26.88 14.23 13.42
N VAL A 5 -26.32 13.41 12.53
CA VAL A 5 -24.97 13.62 12.02
C VAL A 5 -24.97 15.02 11.43
N GLU A 6 -24.37 15.98 12.15
CA GLU A 6 -24.28 17.35 11.65
C GLU A 6 -23.59 17.31 10.30
N SER A 7 -24.26 17.76 9.26
CA SER A 7 -23.74 17.92 7.91
C SER A 7 -22.75 19.10 7.83
N ARG A 8 -21.76 19.13 8.76
CA ARG A 8 -20.66 20.08 8.69
C ARG A 8 -19.75 19.67 7.57
N ARG A 9 -19.58 20.56 6.59
CA ARG A 9 -18.56 20.37 5.54
C ARG A 9 -17.19 20.17 6.19
N PRO A 10 -16.40 19.18 5.72
CA PRO A 10 -15.10 18.93 6.28
C PRO A 10 -14.21 20.18 6.16
N THR A 11 -13.55 20.55 7.25
CA THR A 11 -12.58 21.64 7.23
C THR A 11 -11.34 21.23 6.46
N LEU A 12 -10.66 22.18 5.79
CA LEU A 12 -9.40 21.91 5.10
C LEU A 12 -8.37 21.24 6.04
N GLY A 13 -8.31 21.67 7.30
CA GLY A 13 -7.42 21.06 8.30
C GLY A 13 -7.72 19.58 8.55
N PHE A 14 -9.00 19.17 8.57
CA PHE A 14 -9.36 17.76 8.67
C PHE A 14 -9.01 16.97 7.41
N VAL A 15 -9.24 17.53 6.23
CA VAL A 15 -8.89 16.91 4.94
C VAL A 15 -7.39 16.64 4.87
N LEU A 16 -6.56 17.65 5.22
CA LEU A 16 -5.10 17.51 5.26
C LEU A 16 -4.63 16.47 6.28
N LEU A 17 -5.24 16.46 7.47
CA LEU A 17 -4.92 15.46 8.49
C LEU A 17 -5.29 14.05 8.05
N ALA A 18 -6.49 13.84 7.49
CA ALA A 18 -6.92 12.54 6.97
C ALA A 18 -6.01 12.07 5.81
N GLY A 19 -5.63 12.98 4.92
CA GLY A 19 -4.65 12.72 3.86
C GLY A 19 -3.29 12.31 4.42
N ALA A 20 -2.76 13.04 5.39
CA ALA A 20 -1.48 12.73 6.03
C ALA A 20 -1.52 11.38 6.75
N LEU A 21 -2.61 11.05 7.47
CA LEU A 21 -2.78 9.76 8.13
C LEU A 21 -2.78 8.60 7.14
N THR A 22 -3.41 8.74 5.99
CA THR A 22 -3.41 7.69 4.96
C THR A 22 -2.07 7.57 4.23
N ALA A 23 -1.26 8.63 4.21
CA ALA A 23 0.00 8.68 3.50
C ALA A 23 1.18 8.01 4.23
N PHE A 24 1.07 7.68 5.53
CA PHE A 24 2.19 7.10 6.30
C PHE A 24 2.90 5.94 5.58
N GLY A 25 2.12 4.97 5.09
CA GLY A 25 2.67 3.82 4.37
C GLY A 25 3.37 4.21 3.07
N ALA A 26 2.69 4.94 2.19
CA ALA A 26 3.21 5.33 0.89
C ALA A 26 4.47 6.20 1.02
N VAL A 27 4.43 7.23 1.86
CA VAL A 27 5.57 8.12 2.09
C VAL A 27 6.78 7.35 2.63
N SER A 28 6.56 6.42 3.58
CA SER A 28 7.64 5.60 4.16
C SER A 28 8.23 4.59 3.19
N ILE A 29 7.46 4.15 2.20
CA ILE A 29 7.93 3.28 1.12
C ILE A 29 8.71 4.11 0.13
N ASP A 30 8.09 5.15 -0.42
CA ASP A 30 8.56 5.82 -1.62
C ASP A 30 9.79 6.70 -1.38
N PHE A 31 9.90 7.36 -0.21
CA PHE A 31 11.13 8.09 0.18
C PHE A 31 12.33 7.17 0.39
N TYR A 32 12.08 5.94 0.81
CA TYR A 32 13.12 4.97 1.14
C TYR A 32 13.73 4.29 -0.10
N LEU A 33 12.93 4.12 -1.17
CA LEU A 33 13.34 3.35 -2.35
C LEU A 33 14.69 3.78 -2.95
N PRO A 34 14.96 5.08 -3.23
CA PRO A 34 16.22 5.49 -3.85
C PRO A 34 17.45 5.27 -2.96
N ALA A 35 17.25 5.06 -1.65
CA ALA A 35 18.34 4.85 -0.69
C ALA A 35 18.73 3.37 -0.52
N LEU A 36 17.95 2.42 -1.05
CA LEU A 36 18.23 0.98 -0.88
C LEU A 36 19.64 0.57 -1.31
N PRO A 37 20.19 1.00 -2.46
CA PRO A 37 21.56 0.67 -2.83
C PRO A 37 22.62 1.25 -1.87
N ASP A 38 22.40 2.46 -1.38
CA ASP A 38 23.32 3.13 -0.46
C ASP A 38 23.32 2.45 0.92
N ILE A 39 22.15 2.04 1.39
CA ILE A 39 21.98 1.27 2.63
C ILE A 39 22.68 -0.09 2.51
N ALA A 40 22.53 -0.80 1.39
CA ALA A 40 23.26 -2.04 1.14
C ALA A 40 24.77 -1.83 1.24
N ARG A 41 25.31 -0.78 0.60
CA ARG A 41 26.74 -0.42 0.66
C ARG A 41 27.21 -0.04 2.06
N HIS A 42 26.40 0.77 2.78
CA HIS A 42 26.72 1.22 4.13
C HIS A 42 26.91 0.05 5.11
N PHE A 43 26.05 -0.97 5.05
CA PHE A 43 26.13 -2.16 5.91
C PHE A 43 26.98 -3.28 5.32
N GLY A 44 27.62 -3.12 4.16
CA GLY A 44 28.33 -4.20 3.47
C GLY A 44 27.42 -5.38 3.14
N ALA A 45 26.13 -5.13 2.95
CA ALA A 45 25.10 -6.12 2.75
C ALA A 45 24.79 -6.33 1.25
N SER A 46 24.19 -7.47 0.92
CA SER A 46 23.73 -7.72 -0.45
C SER A 46 22.49 -6.88 -0.80
N PRO A 47 22.23 -6.60 -2.10
CA PRO A 47 20.97 -6.00 -2.54
C PRO A 47 19.73 -6.75 -2.05
N ALA A 48 19.82 -8.08 -1.95
CA ALA A 48 18.77 -8.92 -1.38
C ALA A 48 18.46 -8.57 0.08
N ALA A 49 19.49 -8.40 0.93
CA ALA A 49 19.31 -8.04 2.32
C ALA A 49 18.67 -6.64 2.47
N ALA A 50 19.07 -5.67 1.63
CA ALA A 50 18.44 -4.36 1.60
C ALA A 50 16.95 -4.44 1.19
N GLN A 51 16.61 -5.24 0.17
CA GLN A 51 15.23 -5.47 -0.25
C GLN A 51 14.38 -6.12 0.84
N LEU A 52 14.95 -7.02 1.67
CA LEU A 52 14.26 -7.64 2.80
C LEU A 52 13.82 -6.62 3.86
N THR A 53 14.49 -5.48 4.00
CA THR A 53 14.04 -4.39 4.89
C THR A 53 12.70 -3.81 4.45
N MET A 54 12.46 -3.76 3.13
CA MET A 54 11.16 -3.38 2.57
C MET A 54 10.11 -4.45 2.84
N SER A 55 10.44 -5.72 2.64
CA SER A 55 9.55 -6.84 2.96
C SER A 55 9.12 -6.83 4.43
N ALA A 56 10.06 -6.53 5.35
CA ALA A 56 9.77 -6.40 6.77
C ALA A 56 8.77 -5.26 7.07
N PHE A 57 8.94 -4.09 6.43
CA PHE A 57 8.00 -2.99 6.56
C PHE A 57 6.59 -3.37 6.08
N LEU A 58 6.48 -4.01 4.93
CA LEU A 58 5.19 -4.49 4.38
C LEU A 58 4.55 -5.54 5.30
N ALA A 59 5.34 -6.45 5.89
CA ALA A 59 4.86 -7.42 6.87
C ALA A 59 4.31 -6.73 8.13
N GLY A 60 4.99 -5.71 8.64
CA GLY A 60 4.51 -4.86 9.73
C GLY A 60 3.17 -4.18 9.39
N MET A 61 3.07 -3.60 8.17
CA MET A 61 1.83 -3.03 7.67
C MET A 61 0.69 -4.06 7.63
N ALA A 62 0.96 -5.29 7.15
CA ALA A 62 -0.04 -6.36 7.06
C ALA A 62 -0.62 -6.74 8.42
N ILE A 63 0.25 -6.97 9.41
CA ILE A 63 -0.16 -7.33 10.77
C ILE A 63 -0.93 -6.19 11.42
N GLY A 64 -0.45 -4.96 11.28
CA GLY A 64 -1.12 -3.80 11.84
C GLY A 64 -2.51 -3.54 11.24
N GLN A 65 -2.74 -3.84 9.96
CA GLN A 65 -4.08 -3.76 9.33
C GLN A 65 -5.11 -4.63 10.06
N LEU A 66 -4.72 -5.80 10.55
CA LEU A 66 -5.61 -6.70 11.27
C LEU A 66 -5.82 -6.28 12.74
N GLY A 67 -4.84 -5.61 13.34
CA GLY A 67 -4.86 -5.28 14.77
C GLY A 67 -5.53 -3.94 15.09
N TRP A 68 -5.13 -2.87 14.40
CA TRP A 68 -5.53 -1.50 14.75
C TRP A 68 -7.04 -1.23 14.58
N GLY A 69 -7.67 -1.85 13.57
CA GLY A 69 -9.11 -1.69 13.36
C GLY A 69 -9.91 -2.15 14.57
N PRO A 70 -9.89 -3.45 14.92
CA PRO A 70 -10.60 -3.99 16.05
C PRO A 70 -10.22 -3.35 17.39
N LEU A 71 -8.96 -2.99 17.57
CA LEU A 71 -8.54 -2.28 18.78
C LEU A 71 -9.22 -0.91 18.87
N SER A 72 -9.27 -0.16 17.77
CA SER A 72 -9.91 1.16 17.74
C SER A 72 -11.44 1.10 17.87
N ASP A 73 -12.06 0.01 17.44
CA ASP A 73 -13.49 -0.22 17.64
C ASP A 73 -13.84 -0.45 19.13
N ARG A 74 -12.91 -1.04 19.89
CA ARG A 74 -13.11 -1.37 21.31
C ARG A 74 -12.75 -0.24 22.27
N VAL A 75 -11.59 0.41 22.07
CA VAL A 75 -11.06 1.40 23.04
C VAL A 75 -11.25 2.85 22.61
N GLY A 76 -11.79 3.09 21.41
CA GLY A 76 -11.89 4.42 20.81
C GLY A 76 -10.87 4.62 19.71
N ARG A 77 -11.09 5.63 18.85
CA ARG A 77 -10.23 5.89 17.66
C ARG A 77 -8.91 6.54 18.02
N ARG A 78 -8.97 7.51 18.91
CA ARG A 78 -7.84 8.40 19.23
C ARG A 78 -6.70 7.70 19.96
N PRO A 79 -6.88 6.89 21.03
CA PRO A 79 -5.77 6.27 21.75
C PRO A 79 -4.90 5.34 20.88
N PRO A 80 -5.48 4.36 20.13
CA PRO A 80 -4.66 3.48 19.30
C PRO A 80 -4.03 4.19 18.11
N LEU A 81 -4.66 5.26 17.57
CA LEU A 81 -4.06 6.09 16.54
C LEU A 81 -2.81 6.79 17.05
N LEU A 82 -2.87 7.41 18.23
CA LEU A 82 -1.72 8.05 18.85
C LEU A 82 -0.61 7.04 19.20
N ALA A 83 -0.98 5.85 19.70
CA ALA A 83 -0.03 4.79 19.98
C ALA A 83 0.69 4.32 18.71
N GLY A 84 -0.03 4.13 17.60
CA GLY A 84 0.56 3.76 16.31
C GLY A 84 1.48 4.84 15.74
N ILE A 85 1.09 6.12 15.82
CA ILE A 85 1.92 7.25 15.37
C ILE A 85 3.18 7.38 16.24
N LEU A 86 3.05 7.22 17.57
CA LEU A 86 4.19 7.23 18.47
C LEU A 86 5.17 6.10 18.15
N LEU A 87 4.65 4.87 17.97
CA LEU A 87 5.44 3.71 17.58
C LEU A 87 6.20 3.98 16.26
N TYR A 88 5.51 4.51 15.27
CA TYR A 88 6.09 4.90 13.98
C TYR A 88 7.21 5.94 14.15
N THR A 89 6.96 6.98 14.92
CA THR A 89 7.90 8.10 15.13
C THR A 89 9.17 7.60 15.85
N LEU A 90 9.01 6.83 16.93
CA LEU A 90 10.12 6.27 17.68
C LEU A 90 10.92 5.26 16.85
N ALA A 91 10.24 4.40 16.09
CA ALA A 91 10.90 3.48 15.17
C ALA A 91 11.69 4.25 14.10
N SER A 92 11.10 5.31 13.51
CA SER A 92 11.79 6.15 12.53
C SER A 92 13.06 6.81 13.11
N LEU A 93 13.02 7.31 14.34
CA LEU A 93 14.21 7.84 15.02
C LEU A 93 15.25 6.74 15.28
N ALA A 94 14.84 5.59 15.76
CA ALA A 94 15.74 4.48 16.03
C ALA A 94 16.44 3.98 14.75
N LEU A 95 15.73 3.98 13.60
CA LEU A 95 16.26 3.53 12.30
C LEU A 95 17.49 4.34 11.83
N THR A 96 17.69 5.56 12.32
CA THR A 96 18.89 6.37 12.00
C THR A 96 20.18 5.85 12.65
N ARG A 97 20.09 4.89 13.59
CA ARG A 97 21.23 4.40 14.38
C ARG A 97 21.31 2.89 14.48
N MET A 98 20.74 2.17 13.51
CA MET A 98 20.77 0.70 13.53
C MET A 98 22.19 0.17 13.27
N PRO A 99 22.62 -0.82 14.04
CA PRO A 99 23.99 -1.33 13.95
C PRO A 99 24.20 -2.33 12.81
N SER A 100 23.12 -2.89 12.25
CA SER A 100 23.17 -3.89 11.18
C SER A 100 21.94 -3.82 10.27
N ILE A 101 22.01 -4.48 9.12
CA ILE A 101 20.89 -4.55 8.17
C ILE A 101 19.71 -5.35 8.74
N GLU A 102 19.97 -6.34 9.56
CA GLU A 102 18.95 -7.15 10.26
C GLU A 102 18.21 -6.32 11.31
N ALA A 103 18.96 -5.50 12.08
CA ALA A 103 18.38 -4.56 13.03
C ALA A 103 17.54 -3.50 12.29
N LEU A 104 18.01 -3.02 11.14
CA LEU A 104 17.26 -2.11 10.27
C LEU A 104 15.96 -2.78 9.79
N ALA A 105 16.00 -4.04 9.36
CA ALA A 105 14.81 -4.79 8.95
C ALA A 105 13.79 -4.93 10.10
N ALA A 106 14.25 -5.28 11.30
CA ALA A 106 13.41 -5.35 12.48
C ALA A 106 12.76 -3.99 12.82
N GLY A 107 13.54 -2.91 12.78
CA GLY A 107 13.03 -1.55 12.98
C GLY A 107 12.02 -1.14 11.90
N ARG A 108 12.24 -1.52 10.64
CA ARG A 108 11.31 -1.30 9.54
C ARG A 108 9.99 -2.05 9.74
N PHE A 109 10.03 -3.28 10.26
CA PHE A 109 8.82 -4.00 10.64
C PHE A 109 7.99 -3.23 11.69
N VAL A 110 8.64 -2.75 12.75
CA VAL A 110 8.00 -1.96 13.82
C VAL A 110 7.44 -0.65 13.26
N GLN A 111 8.20 0.02 12.38
CA GLN A 111 7.75 1.24 11.70
C GLN A 111 6.51 0.98 10.84
N GLY A 112 6.47 -0.13 10.09
CA GLY A 112 5.33 -0.55 9.29
C GLY A 112 4.08 -0.84 10.13
N LEU A 113 4.27 -1.52 11.27
CA LEU A 113 3.21 -1.76 12.24
C LEU A 113 2.58 -0.44 12.73
N GLY A 114 3.40 0.56 13.08
CA GLY A 114 2.93 1.89 13.47
C GLY A 114 2.24 2.64 12.33
N ALA A 115 2.82 2.62 11.13
CA ALA A 115 2.31 3.32 9.94
C ALA A 115 0.89 2.89 9.55
N SER A 116 0.57 1.60 9.71
CA SER A 116 -0.74 1.04 9.36
C SER A 116 -1.89 1.58 10.20
N ALA A 117 -1.64 2.06 11.43
CA ALA A 117 -2.66 2.67 12.29
C ALA A 117 -3.30 3.90 11.63
N GLY A 118 -2.49 4.75 11.00
CA GLY A 118 -2.98 5.92 10.27
C GLY A 118 -3.95 5.55 9.16
N LEU A 119 -3.57 4.60 8.31
CA LEU A 119 -4.38 4.17 7.17
C LEU A 119 -5.72 3.54 7.60
N VAL A 120 -5.71 2.69 8.64
CA VAL A 120 -6.91 1.97 9.11
C VAL A 120 -7.85 2.91 9.84
N ILE A 121 -7.33 3.65 10.82
CA ILE A 121 -8.15 4.44 11.74
C ILE A 121 -8.66 5.71 11.06
N ALA A 122 -7.89 6.33 10.12
CA ALA A 122 -8.39 7.47 9.36
C ALA A 122 -9.69 7.15 8.60
N ARG A 123 -9.77 5.96 7.98
CA ARG A 123 -10.98 5.51 7.28
C ARG A 123 -12.16 5.34 8.24
N ALA A 124 -11.90 4.82 9.45
CA ALA A 124 -12.93 4.67 10.47
C ALA A 124 -13.42 6.03 10.97
N VAL A 125 -12.52 6.97 11.28
CA VAL A 125 -12.85 8.34 11.71
C VAL A 125 -13.69 9.09 10.66
N ILE A 126 -13.37 8.95 9.37
CA ILE A 126 -14.16 9.56 8.29
C ILE A 126 -15.60 9.03 8.34
N ARG A 127 -15.78 7.71 8.42
CA ARG A 127 -17.12 7.08 8.48
C ARG A 127 -17.89 7.40 9.75
N ASP A 128 -17.20 7.59 10.87
CA ASP A 128 -17.84 7.91 12.15
C ASP A 128 -18.36 9.36 12.21
N ARG A 129 -17.78 10.28 11.42
CA ARG A 129 -18.04 11.73 11.49
C ARG A 129 -18.91 12.29 10.38
N TYR A 130 -18.91 11.64 9.22
CA TYR A 130 -19.55 12.17 8.02
C TYR A 130 -20.53 11.15 7.42
N ASP A 131 -21.54 11.67 6.75
CA ASP A 131 -22.49 10.85 5.99
C ASP A 131 -21.80 10.13 4.80
N THR A 132 -22.54 9.27 4.13
CA THR A 132 -22.01 8.47 3.00
C THR A 132 -21.46 9.33 1.87
N THR A 133 -22.10 10.46 1.56
CA THR A 133 -21.71 11.33 0.44
C THR A 133 -20.43 12.10 0.75
N GLU A 134 -20.34 12.72 1.93
CA GLU A 134 -19.15 13.45 2.36
C GLU A 134 -17.98 12.49 2.63
N SER A 135 -18.25 11.29 3.19
CA SER A 135 -17.24 10.24 3.33
C SER A 135 -16.64 9.83 1.97
N ALA A 136 -17.47 9.68 0.93
CA ALA A 136 -16.99 9.36 -0.40
C ALA A 136 -16.12 10.47 -1.00
N ARG A 137 -16.48 11.75 -0.76
CA ARG A 137 -15.64 12.89 -1.15
C ARG A 137 -14.29 12.89 -0.44
N LEU A 138 -14.29 12.68 0.88
CA LEU A 138 -13.07 12.62 1.68
C LEU A 138 -12.16 11.47 1.26
N PHE A 139 -12.73 10.28 1.00
CA PHE A 139 -11.94 9.17 0.46
C PHE A 139 -11.33 9.52 -0.89
N SER A 140 -12.06 10.19 -1.78
CA SER A 140 -11.49 10.63 -3.07
C SER A 140 -10.32 11.59 -2.89
N LEU A 141 -10.38 12.51 -1.91
CA LEU A 141 -9.26 13.41 -1.60
C LEU A 141 -8.08 12.68 -0.97
N THR A 142 -8.30 11.71 -0.08
CA THR A 142 -7.21 10.88 0.46
C THR A 142 -6.57 9.99 -0.61
N PHE A 143 -7.34 9.49 -1.57
CA PHE A 143 -6.81 8.77 -2.73
C PHE A 143 -5.95 9.66 -3.63
N LEU A 144 -6.30 10.94 -3.78
CA LEU A 144 -5.46 11.89 -4.51
C LEU A 144 -4.09 12.05 -3.86
N VAL A 145 -4.03 12.14 -2.53
CA VAL A 145 -2.76 12.16 -1.79
C VAL A 145 -1.94 10.90 -2.05
N LEU A 146 -2.58 9.71 -1.98
CA LEU A 146 -1.92 8.43 -2.27
C LEU A 146 -1.44 8.31 -3.72
N ALA A 147 -2.11 8.97 -4.67
CA ALA A 147 -1.70 8.97 -6.08
C ALA A 147 -0.51 9.91 -6.35
N ILE A 148 -0.43 11.03 -5.62
CA ILE A 148 0.65 12.02 -5.76
C ILE A 148 1.92 11.59 -5.01
N ALA A 149 1.80 10.91 -3.88
CA ALA A 149 2.94 10.50 -3.06
C ALA A 149 3.99 9.71 -3.86
N PRO A 150 3.66 8.67 -4.65
CA PRO A 150 4.65 7.94 -5.45
C PRO A 150 5.33 8.77 -6.54
N MET A 151 4.72 9.90 -6.93
CA MET A 151 5.32 10.79 -7.93
C MET A 151 6.37 11.73 -7.33
N LEU A 152 6.16 12.18 -6.09
CA LEU A 152 7.01 13.18 -5.45
C LEU A 152 7.99 12.56 -4.45
N ALA A 153 7.59 11.54 -3.72
CA ALA A 153 8.37 11.00 -2.61
C ALA A 153 9.72 10.38 -3.04
N PRO A 154 9.84 9.61 -4.14
CA PRO A 154 11.14 9.10 -4.55
C PRO A 154 12.12 10.21 -4.94
N THR A 155 11.63 11.27 -5.60
CA THR A 155 12.46 12.45 -5.92
C THR A 155 12.92 13.17 -4.65
N GLY A 156 12.01 13.35 -3.68
CA GLY A 156 12.34 13.89 -2.36
C GLY A 156 13.37 13.03 -1.62
N GLY A 157 13.18 11.71 -1.64
CA GLY A 157 14.13 10.75 -1.06
C GLY A 157 15.51 10.83 -1.69
N ALA A 158 15.59 10.91 -3.01
CA ALA A 158 16.85 11.06 -3.73
C ALA A 158 17.58 12.39 -3.40
N LEU A 159 16.83 13.48 -3.24
CA LEU A 159 17.40 14.77 -2.83
C LEU A 159 17.95 14.75 -1.39
N LEU A 160 17.22 14.13 -0.45
CA LEU A 160 17.66 13.93 0.92
C LEU A 160 18.91 13.07 0.96
N LEU A 161 18.90 11.94 0.24
CA LEU A 161 20.03 11.03 0.12
C LEU A 161 21.31 11.76 -0.37
N ALA A 162 21.19 12.54 -1.44
CA ALA A 162 22.32 13.23 -2.06
C ALA A 162 22.96 14.31 -1.16
N ARG A 163 22.19 14.91 -0.24
CA ARG A 163 22.67 16.01 0.58
C ARG A 163 23.06 15.63 2.00
N TRP A 164 22.33 14.69 2.60
CA TRP A 164 22.44 14.38 4.04
C TRP A 164 22.49 12.88 4.34
N GLY A 165 22.62 12.02 3.33
CA GLY A 165 22.66 10.57 3.52
C GLY A 165 21.29 9.95 3.77
N TRP A 166 21.27 8.60 3.81
CA TRP A 166 20.04 7.82 3.95
C TRP A 166 19.34 7.99 5.31
N GLU A 167 20.08 8.31 6.37
CA GLU A 167 19.54 8.55 7.72
C GLU A 167 18.58 9.73 7.75
N SER A 168 18.84 10.74 6.92
CA SER A 168 17.99 11.94 6.80
C SER A 168 16.57 11.63 6.39
N ILE A 169 16.35 10.56 5.60
CA ILE A 169 15.03 10.09 5.21
C ILE A 169 14.23 9.69 6.44
N PHE A 170 14.83 8.93 7.34
CA PHE A 170 14.17 8.52 8.59
C PHE A 170 13.91 9.67 9.55
N LEU A 171 14.79 10.69 9.57
CA LEU A 171 14.56 11.92 10.34
C LEU A 171 13.35 12.69 9.79
N VAL A 172 13.21 12.81 8.48
CA VAL A 172 12.04 13.45 7.85
C VAL A 172 10.77 12.66 8.15
N LEU A 173 10.83 11.33 8.10
CA LEU A 173 9.70 10.47 8.45
C LEU A 173 9.32 10.59 9.94
N ALA A 174 10.30 10.70 10.83
CA ALA A 174 10.05 10.94 12.25
C ALA A 174 9.41 12.33 12.49
N ALA A 175 9.91 13.36 11.83
CA ALA A 175 9.33 14.72 11.90
C ALA A 175 7.89 14.72 11.35
N PHE A 176 7.62 14.01 10.25
CA PHE A 176 6.28 13.82 9.71
C PHE A 176 5.37 13.13 10.74
N GLY A 177 5.81 12.03 11.37
CA GLY A 177 5.08 11.35 12.42
C GLY A 177 4.78 12.26 13.62
N LEU A 178 5.76 13.04 14.07
CA LEU A 178 5.58 13.99 15.17
C LEU A 178 4.55 15.08 14.84
N ILE A 179 4.65 15.71 13.66
CA ILE A 179 3.71 16.76 13.20
C ILE A 179 2.29 16.22 13.14
N VAL A 180 2.11 15.03 12.55
CA VAL A 180 0.79 14.40 12.46
C VAL A 180 0.28 13.99 13.85
N GLY A 181 1.14 13.44 14.70
CA GLY A 181 0.79 13.06 16.08
C GLY A 181 0.34 14.26 16.92
N VAL A 182 1.06 15.36 16.86
CA VAL A 182 0.67 16.63 17.51
C VAL A 182 -0.66 17.14 16.93
N SER A 183 -0.85 17.06 15.62
CA SER A 183 -2.11 17.44 14.97
C SER A 183 -3.28 16.59 15.43
N VAL A 184 -3.11 15.27 15.56
CA VAL A 184 -4.12 14.35 16.09
C VAL A 184 -4.43 14.69 17.57
N LEU A 185 -3.38 14.94 18.38
CA LEU A 185 -3.54 15.24 19.80
C LEU A 185 -4.38 16.49 20.04
N PHE A 186 -4.22 17.53 19.24
CA PHE A 186 -4.93 18.81 19.49
C PHE A 186 -6.17 19.02 18.61
N ARG A 187 -6.29 18.35 17.45
CA ARG A 187 -7.37 18.65 16.48
C ARG A 187 -8.33 17.49 16.22
N LEU A 188 -7.99 16.26 16.64
CA LEU A 188 -8.87 15.11 16.43
C LEU A 188 -9.56 14.71 17.76
N PRO A 189 -10.84 15.06 17.95
CA PRO A 189 -11.61 14.54 19.07
C PRO A 189 -11.94 13.07 18.86
N GLU A 190 -12.31 12.35 19.92
CA GLU A 190 -12.81 10.99 19.83
C GLU A 190 -14.06 10.94 18.96
N SER A 191 -14.10 9.97 18.04
CA SER A 191 -15.18 9.86 17.06
C SER A 191 -15.94 8.54 17.10
N ARG A 192 -15.50 7.57 17.93
CA ARG A 192 -16.20 6.28 18.06
C ARG A 192 -17.65 6.46 18.47
N THR A 193 -18.57 5.89 17.69
CA THR A 193 -20.01 5.93 18.00
C THR A 193 -20.41 4.86 19.01
N ALA A 194 -21.52 5.09 19.72
CA ALA A 194 -22.09 4.07 20.63
C ALA A 194 -22.48 2.79 19.86
N ALA A 195 -22.95 2.92 18.62
CA ALA A 195 -23.26 1.78 17.75
C ALA A 195 -22.04 0.93 17.46
N THR A 196 -20.89 1.55 17.10
CA THR A 196 -19.63 0.83 16.90
C THR A 196 -19.17 0.12 18.16
N ALA A 197 -19.31 0.77 19.34
CA ALA A 197 -18.96 0.17 20.62
C ALA A 197 -19.80 -1.07 20.93
N ALA A 198 -21.11 -1.00 20.71
CA ALA A 198 -22.05 -2.11 20.92
C ALA A 198 -21.76 -3.28 19.98
N GLN A 199 -21.50 -3.00 18.69
CA GLN A 199 -21.14 -4.02 17.71
C GLN A 199 -19.82 -4.72 18.08
N ALA A 200 -18.82 -3.97 18.52
CA ALA A 200 -17.51 -4.52 18.93
C ALA A 200 -17.58 -5.39 20.20
N ALA A 201 -18.63 -5.22 21.03
CA ALA A 201 -18.88 -6.07 22.18
C ALA A 201 -19.57 -7.39 21.82
N GLY A 202 -20.32 -7.44 20.70
CA GLY A 202 -21.15 -8.59 20.32
C GLY A 202 -20.41 -9.68 19.55
N GLU A 203 -19.32 -9.37 18.83
CA GLU A 203 -18.58 -10.33 18.01
C GLU A 203 -17.06 -10.13 18.18
N THR A 204 -16.31 -11.24 18.27
CA THR A 204 -14.85 -11.14 18.29
C THR A 204 -14.31 -10.88 16.87
N PRO A 205 -13.19 -10.12 16.72
CA PRO A 205 -12.58 -9.86 15.41
C PRO A 205 -12.23 -11.14 14.68
N LEU A 206 -11.75 -12.15 15.39
CA LEU A 206 -11.40 -13.45 14.80
C LEU A 206 -12.63 -14.15 14.20
N GLN A 207 -13.77 -14.10 14.88
CA GLN A 207 -15.03 -14.67 14.36
C GLN A 207 -15.46 -13.96 13.09
N SER A 208 -15.38 -12.62 13.07
CA SER A 208 -15.72 -11.82 11.90
C SER A 208 -14.79 -12.09 10.71
N TYR A 209 -13.48 -12.21 10.97
CA TYR A 209 -12.50 -12.58 9.92
C TYR A 209 -12.73 -14.00 9.40
N ARG A 210 -12.96 -14.98 10.29
CA ARG A 210 -13.24 -16.37 9.88
C ARG A 210 -14.49 -16.47 9.04
N ALA A 211 -15.57 -15.77 9.43
CA ALA A 211 -16.81 -15.75 8.67
C ALA A 211 -16.63 -15.10 7.29
N ALA A 212 -15.86 -14.01 7.19
CA ALA A 212 -15.55 -13.38 5.90
C ALA A 212 -14.71 -14.30 5.00
N LEU A 213 -13.71 -14.99 5.55
CA LEU A 213 -12.85 -15.92 4.81
C LEU A 213 -13.55 -17.24 4.46
N ALA A 214 -14.62 -17.60 5.15
CA ALA A 214 -15.43 -18.77 4.82
C ALA A 214 -16.30 -18.56 3.57
N ASP A 215 -16.62 -17.30 3.22
CA ASP A 215 -17.33 -16.99 1.99
C ASP A 215 -16.40 -17.07 0.78
N ARG A 216 -16.71 -17.96 -0.16
CA ARG A 216 -15.86 -18.23 -1.33
C ARG A 216 -15.71 -17.02 -2.27
N ARG A 217 -16.74 -16.16 -2.36
CA ARG A 217 -16.67 -14.95 -3.20
C ARG A 217 -15.77 -13.90 -2.55
N VAL A 218 -15.96 -13.65 -1.25
CA VAL A 218 -15.09 -12.74 -0.47
C VAL A 218 -13.66 -13.21 -0.55
N LEU A 219 -13.38 -14.48 -0.23
CA LEU A 219 -12.02 -15.04 -0.28
C LEU A 219 -11.39 -14.89 -1.66
N SER A 220 -12.15 -15.15 -2.73
CA SER A 220 -11.64 -15.03 -4.10
C SER A 220 -11.34 -13.58 -4.49
N PHE A 221 -12.18 -12.61 -4.15
CA PHE A 221 -11.91 -11.21 -4.46
C PHE A 221 -10.81 -10.61 -3.60
N VAL A 222 -10.74 -10.96 -2.31
CA VAL A 222 -9.62 -10.59 -1.42
C VAL A 222 -8.33 -11.19 -1.95
N GLY A 223 -8.33 -12.47 -2.32
CA GLY A 223 -7.19 -13.14 -2.93
C GLY A 223 -6.76 -12.50 -4.26
N ALA A 224 -7.71 -12.09 -5.10
CA ALA A 224 -7.41 -11.36 -6.34
C ALA A 224 -6.67 -10.05 -6.04
N GLY A 225 -7.12 -9.28 -5.06
CA GLY A 225 -6.45 -8.06 -4.60
C GLY A 225 -5.05 -8.35 -4.04
N ALA A 226 -4.91 -9.40 -3.23
CA ALA A 226 -3.64 -9.80 -2.63
C ALA A 226 -2.59 -10.21 -3.68
N PHE A 227 -2.94 -11.08 -4.62
CA PHE A 227 -2.07 -11.48 -5.72
C PHE A 227 -1.73 -10.32 -6.67
N ASN A 228 -2.70 -9.46 -6.96
CA ASN A 228 -2.48 -8.25 -7.74
C ASN A 228 -1.46 -7.33 -7.04
N SER A 229 -1.58 -7.17 -5.71
CA SER A 229 -0.63 -6.37 -4.90
C SER A 229 0.74 -7.03 -4.78
N ALA A 230 0.84 -8.37 -4.83
CA ALA A 230 2.13 -9.05 -4.95
C ALA A 230 2.92 -8.56 -6.16
N ALA A 231 2.27 -8.46 -7.33
CA ALA A 231 2.91 -7.96 -8.55
C ALA A 231 3.35 -6.48 -8.41
N LEU A 232 2.50 -5.63 -7.83
CA LEU A 232 2.85 -4.21 -7.60
C LEU A 232 4.06 -4.08 -6.67
N PHE A 233 4.05 -4.74 -5.52
CA PHE A 233 5.13 -4.63 -4.54
C PHE A 233 6.41 -5.35 -4.97
N THR A 234 6.33 -6.35 -5.85
CA THR A 234 7.50 -6.88 -6.56
C THR A 234 8.18 -5.77 -7.36
N TYR A 235 7.42 -5.04 -8.20
CA TYR A 235 7.95 -3.90 -8.92
C TYR A 235 8.52 -2.84 -7.96
N VAL A 236 7.75 -2.42 -6.96
CA VAL A 236 8.16 -1.37 -6.03
C VAL A 236 9.48 -1.71 -5.35
N SER A 237 9.64 -2.93 -4.84
CA SER A 237 10.83 -3.35 -4.09
C SER A 237 12.04 -3.66 -4.97
N ALA A 238 11.82 -4.16 -6.21
CA ALA A 238 12.91 -4.50 -7.14
C ALA A 238 13.34 -3.31 -8.01
N SER A 239 12.51 -2.27 -8.14
CA SER A 239 12.77 -1.14 -9.04
C SER A 239 14.09 -0.39 -8.76
N PRO A 240 14.58 -0.18 -7.51
CA PRO A 240 15.86 0.46 -7.29
C PRO A 240 17.03 -0.38 -7.84
N ALA A 241 17.04 -1.69 -7.56
CA ALA A 241 18.08 -2.58 -8.11
C ALA A 241 18.03 -2.62 -9.65
N LEU A 242 16.82 -2.63 -10.23
CA LEU A 242 16.66 -2.62 -11.68
C LEU A 242 17.13 -1.30 -12.32
N PHE A 243 16.65 -0.15 -11.84
CA PHE A 243 16.91 1.11 -12.51
C PHE A 243 18.21 1.77 -12.08
N ILE A 244 18.61 1.69 -10.80
CA ILE A 244 19.81 2.34 -10.30
C ILE A 244 21.04 1.46 -10.53
N GLU A 245 20.97 0.15 -10.20
CA GLU A 245 22.11 -0.75 -10.30
C GLU A 245 22.23 -1.36 -11.70
N HIS A 246 21.19 -2.05 -12.20
CA HIS A 246 21.24 -2.76 -13.49
C HIS A 246 21.31 -1.81 -14.70
N TYR A 247 20.38 -0.82 -14.79
CA TYR A 247 20.40 0.19 -15.87
C TYR A 247 21.30 1.40 -15.56
N ALA A 248 22.05 1.38 -14.46
CA ALA A 248 23.01 2.42 -14.05
C ALA A 248 22.45 3.85 -14.08
N ARG A 249 21.20 4.03 -13.67
CA ARG A 249 20.57 5.35 -13.60
C ARG A 249 20.83 6.01 -12.24
N PRO A 250 21.17 7.31 -12.20
CA PRO A 250 21.37 7.98 -10.93
C PRO A 250 20.06 8.00 -10.09
N PRO A 251 20.14 8.01 -8.75
CA PRO A 251 18.97 8.07 -7.87
C PRO A 251 18.02 9.24 -8.18
N SER A 252 18.54 10.37 -8.69
CA SER A 252 17.72 11.50 -9.13
C SER A 252 16.85 11.19 -10.35
N ALA A 253 17.33 10.37 -11.29
CA ALA A 253 16.55 9.93 -12.44
C ALA A 253 15.51 8.86 -12.02
N PHE A 254 15.82 8.03 -11.03
CA PHE A 254 14.90 7.02 -10.51
C PHE A 254 13.57 7.62 -10.09
N GLY A 255 13.56 8.79 -9.44
CA GLY A 255 12.34 9.48 -9.04
C GLY A 255 11.40 9.74 -10.23
N TRP A 256 11.92 10.20 -11.36
CA TRP A 256 11.13 10.44 -12.58
C TRP A 256 10.66 9.15 -13.24
N ILE A 257 11.49 8.12 -13.28
CA ILE A 257 11.14 6.79 -13.80
C ILE A 257 9.98 6.21 -13.00
N PHE A 258 10.07 6.27 -11.67
CA PHE A 258 9.03 5.79 -10.78
C PHE A 258 7.73 6.60 -10.93
N ALA A 259 7.84 7.94 -11.01
CA ALA A 259 6.71 8.83 -11.24
C ALA A 259 5.97 8.53 -12.55
N LEU A 260 6.70 8.23 -13.63
CA LEU A 260 6.11 7.87 -14.93
C LEU A 260 5.28 6.58 -14.80
N ASN A 261 5.79 5.55 -14.14
CA ASN A 261 5.03 4.32 -13.91
C ASN A 261 3.82 4.55 -12.98
N ALA A 262 3.97 5.39 -11.94
CA ALA A 262 2.85 5.78 -11.08
C ALA A 262 1.76 6.55 -11.85
N LEU A 263 2.13 7.36 -12.84
CA LEU A 263 1.18 8.04 -13.73
C LEU A 263 0.28 7.03 -14.47
N GLY A 264 0.82 5.88 -14.86
CA GLY A 264 0.04 4.78 -15.44
C GLY A 264 -1.12 4.32 -14.54
N LEU A 265 -0.87 4.22 -13.22
CA LEU A 265 -1.90 3.89 -12.23
C LEU A 265 -2.97 4.98 -12.13
N VAL A 266 -2.58 6.25 -12.18
CA VAL A 266 -3.50 7.40 -12.13
C VAL A 266 -4.38 7.41 -13.37
N ILE A 267 -3.82 7.27 -14.56
CA ILE A 267 -4.55 7.21 -15.84
C ILE A 267 -5.54 6.04 -15.81
N ALA A 268 -5.10 4.86 -15.40
CA ALA A 268 -5.96 3.69 -15.30
C ALA A 268 -7.11 3.88 -14.32
N SER A 269 -6.91 4.60 -13.23
CA SER A 269 -7.98 4.94 -12.28
C SER A 269 -9.07 5.80 -12.94
N GLN A 270 -8.70 6.79 -13.77
CA GLN A 270 -9.66 7.62 -14.51
C GLN A 270 -10.36 6.81 -15.61
N LEU A 271 -9.61 5.96 -16.33
CA LEU A 271 -10.19 5.08 -17.34
C LEU A 271 -11.14 4.05 -16.71
N ASN A 272 -10.82 3.51 -15.52
CA ASN A 272 -11.70 2.63 -14.77
C ASN A 272 -13.02 3.32 -14.41
N ARG A 273 -12.95 4.56 -13.94
CA ARG A 273 -14.15 5.37 -13.65
C ARG A 273 -15.03 5.55 -14.89
N ALA A 274 -14.44 5.84 -16.03
CA ALA A 274 -15.16 5.95 -17.30
C ALA A 274 -15.71 4.59 -17.77
N ALA A 275 -14.95 3.51 -17.57
CA ALA A 275 -15.36 2.16 -17.95
C ALA A 275 -16.60 1.68 -17.15
N LEU A 276 -16.68 2.02 -15.87
CA LEU A 276 -17.79 1.66 -14.97
C LEU A 276 -19.15 2.25 -15.41
N THR A 277 -19.17 3.26 -16.26
CA THR A 277 -20.43 3.78 -16.84
C THR A 277 -21.02 2.85 -17.91
N ARG A 278 -20.22 1.93 -18.46
CA ARG A 278 -20.60 1.07 -19.59
C ARG A 278 -20.51 -0.42 -19.30
N TRP A 279 -19.64 -0.82 -18.36
CA TRP A 279 -19.34 -2.23 -18.09
C TRP A 279 -19.41 -2.55 -16.60
N PRO A 280 -19.88 -3.76 -16.21
CA PRO A 280 -19.91 -4.18 -14.83
C PRO A 280 -18.50 -4.37 -14.26
N PRO A 281 -18.30 -4.12 -12.95
CA PRO A 281 -17.00 -4.23 -12.28
C PRO A 281 -16.30 -5.58 -12.50
N ALA A 282 -17.06 -6.69 -12.51
CA ALA A 282 -16.53 -8.03 -12.72
C ALA A 282 -15.88 -8.21 -14.10
N LEU A 283 -16.49 -7.63 -15.15
CA LEU A 283 -15.94 -7.67 -16.51
C LEU A 283 -14.66 -6.84 -16.62
N ILE A 284 -14.66 -5.66 -16.00
CA ILE A 284 -13.49 -4.77 -15.99
C ILE A 284 -12.33 -5.45 -15.25
N ALA A 285 -12.56 -6.01 -14.06
CA ALA A 285 -11.56 -6.76 -13.30
C ALA A 285 -10.98 -7.94 -14.11
N ARG A 286 -11.84 -8.69 -14.80
CA ARG A 286 -11.43 -9.83 -15.66
C ARG A 286 -10.56 -9.38 -16.83
N ARG A 287 -10.96 -8.33 -17.55
CA ARG A 287 -10.19 -7.80 -18.69
C ARG A 287 -8.89 -7.15 -18.21
N GLY A 288 -8.94 -6.39 -17.11
CA GLY A 288 -7.76 -5.77 -16.50
C GLY A 288 -6.72 -6.81 -16.05
N SER A 289 -7.15 -7.90 -15.40
CA SER A 289 -6.24 -8.98 -15.00
C SER A 289 -5.62 -9.72 -16.19
N ALA A 290 -6.36 -9.90 -17.28
CA ALA A 290 -5.81 -10.49 -18.51
C ALA A 290 -4.79 -9.56 -19.18
N ALA A 291 -5.05 -8.26 -19.24
CA ALA A 291 -4.10 -7.28 -19.77
C ALA A 291 -2.84 -7.19 -18.91
N ALA A 292 -2.97 -7.11 -17.58
CA ALA A 292 -1.83 -7.09 -16.66
C ALA A 292 -0.94 -8.33 -16.83
N LEU A 293 -1.56 -9.51 -16.90
CA LEU A 293 -0.84 -10.77 -17.15
C LEU A 293 -0.14 -10.77 -18.52
N ALA A 294 -0.80 -10.29 -19.57
CA ALA A 294 -0.22 -10.23 -20.91
C ALA A 294 1.03 -9.36 -20.96
N PHE A 295 1.00 -8.14 -20.37
CA PHE A 295 2.16 -7.26 -20.33
C PHE A 295 3.30 -7.85 -19.48
N ALA A 296 3.00 -8.44 -18.31
CA ALA A 296 4.02 -9.07 -17.48
C ALA A 296 4.62 -10.32 -18.14
N THR A 297 3.80 -11.13 -18.82
CA THR A 297 4.28 -12.29 -19.58
C THR A 297 5.13 -11.87 -20.77
N LEU A 298 4.75 -10.80 -21.49
CA LEU A 298 5.57 -10.27 -22.58
C LEU A 298 6.92 -9.77 -22.08
N LEU A 299 6.94 -9.04 -20.95
CA LEU A 299 8.18 -8.62 -20.31
C LEU A 299 9.05 -9.83 -19.93
N LEU A 300 8.44 -10.87 -19.34
CA LEU A 300 9.13 -12.10 -18.98
C LEU A 300 9.76 -12.79 -20.20
N LEU A 301 9.00 -12.95 -21.28
CA LEU A 301 9.46 -13.61 -22.49
C LEU A 301 10.60 -12.82 -23.17
N LEU A 302 10.47 -11.49 -23.29
CA LEU A 302 11.51 -10.65 -23.87
C LEU A 302 12.79 -10.70 -23.03
N SER A 303 12.68 -10.62 -21.71
CA SER A 303 13.82 -10.76 -20.81
C SER A 303 14.48 -12.15 -20.91
N ALA A 304 13.68 -13.22 -21.07
CA ALA A 304 14.17 -14.58 -21.18
C ALA A 304 14.95 -14.84 -22.48
N VAL A 305 14.63 -14.13 -23.56
CA VAL A 305 15.38 -14.21 -24.83
C VAL A 305 16.51 -13.19 -24.92
N GLY A 306 16.84 -12.49 -23.82
CA GLY A 306 17.96 -11.58 -23.73
C GLY A 306 17.68 -10.15 -24.22
N VAL A 307 16.42 -9.77 -24.44
CA VAL A 307 16.07 -8.38 -24.71
C VAL A 307 16.12 -7.59 -23.39
N ASP A 308 17.17 -6.80 -23.23
CA ASP A 308 17.43 -5.97 -22.05
C ASP A 308 17.48 -4.49 -22.44
N ASP A 309 16.33 -3.97 -22.89
CA ASP A 309 16.15 -2.57 -23.25
C ASP A 309 15.29 -1.85 -22.19
N MET A 310 15.83 -0.77 -21.65
CA MET A 310 15.16 0.01 -20.62
C MET A 310 13.82 0.62 -21.07
N ALA A 311 13.72 1.09 -22.33
CA ALA A 311 12.51 1.73 -22.84
C ALA A 311 11.40 0.70 -23.02
N VAL A 312 11.73 -0.48 -23.52
CA VAL A 312 10.80 -1.62 -23.63
C VAL A 312 10.32 -2.04 -22.24
N THR A 313 11.25 -2.21 -21.28
CA THR A 313 10.91 -2.55 -19.89
C THR A 313 9.99 -1.52 -19.27
N MET A 314 10.30 -0.23 -19.40
CA MET A 314 9.47 0.85 -18.89
C MET A 314 8.07 0.88 -19.52
N ALA A 315 7.96 0.69 -20.83
CA ALA A 315 6.67 0.66 -21.52
C ALA A 315 5.79 -0.49 -21.02
N LEU A 316 6.36 -1.69 -20.91
CA LEU A 316 5.62 -2.87 -20.43
C LEU A 316 5.24 -2.76 -18.95
N LEU A 317 6.10 -2.19 -18.11
CA LEU A 317 5.78 -1.87 -16.71
C LEU A 317 4.67 -0.82 -16.62
N PHE A 318 4.71 0.24 -17.40
CA PHE A 318 3.70 1.30 -17.42
C PHE A 318 2.29 0.73 -17.71
N PHE A 319 2.14 -0.07 -18.76
CA PHE A 319 0.86 -0.68 -19.11
C PHE A 319 0.45 -1.81 -18.16
N GLY A 320 1.41 -2.62 -17.69
CA GLY A 320 1.16 -3.69 -16.73
C GLY A 320 0.68 -3.16 -15.39
N LEU A 321 1.39 -2.16 -14.83
CA LEU A 321 1.00 -1.49 -13.59
C LEU A 321 -0.27 -0.65 -13.76
N GLY A 322 -0.45 0.01 -14.90
CA GLY A 322 -1.73 0.66 -15.22
C GLY A 322 -2.89 -0.34 -15.14
N SER A 323 -2.72 -1.55 -15.68
CA SER A 323 -3.73 -2.60 -15.63
C SER A 323 -4.06 -3.08 -14.19
N TYR A 324 -3.11 -2.96 -13.24
CA TYR A 324 -3.32 -3.21 -11.81
C TYR A 324 -4.49 -2.40 -11.24
N GLY A 325 -4.64 -1.13 -11.63
CA GLY A 325 -5.68 -0.23 -11.13
C GLY A 325 -7.09 -0.74 -11.39
N PHE A 326 -7.33 -1.33 -12.56
CA PHE A 326 -8.62 -1.93 -12.92
C PHE A 326 -8.97 -3.14 -12.05
N VAL A 327 -7.98 -3.93 -11.67
CA VAL A 327 -8.18 -5.13 -10.83
C VAL A 327 -8.45 -4.72 -9.38
N SER A 328 -7.59 -3.90 -8.81
CA SER A 328 -7.61 -3.54 -7.38
C SER A 328 -8.92 -2.88 -6.96
N ALA A 329 -9.37 -1.85 -7.70
CA ALA A 329 -10.59 -1.11 -7.39
C ALA A 329 -11.82 -2.00 -7.48
N ASN A 330 -11.96 -2.76 -8.58
CA ASN A 330 -13.16 -3.56 -8.83
C ASN A 330 -13.22 -4.82 -7.94
N ALA A 331 -12.10 -5.50 -7.69
CA ALA A 331 -12.06 -6.64 -6.77
C ALA A 331 -12.43 -6.21 -5.33
N SER A 332 -11.92 -5.06 -4.88
CA SER A 332 -12.28 -4.51 -3.56
C SER A 332 -13.77 -4.17 -3.46
N ALA A 333 -14.34 -3.52 -4.47
CA ALA A 333 -15.76 -3.19 -4.50
C ALA A 333 -16.64 -4.45 -4.48
N LEU A 334 -16.27 -5.48 -5.25
CA LEU A 334 -16.99 -6.75 -5.31
C LEU A 334 -16.87 -7.55 -3.99
N ALA A 335 -15.69 -7.53 -3.33
CA ALA A 335 -15.52 -8.16 -2.02
C ALA A 335 -16.41 -7.50 -0.96
N LEU A 336 -16.41 -6.16 -0.90
CA LEU A 336 -17.22 -5.40 0.06
C LEU A 336 -18.72 -5.57 -0.20
N GLY A 337 -19.13 -5.63 -1.47
CA GLY A 337 -20.51 -5.84 -1.87
C GLY A 337 -21.06 -7.24 -1.57
N ALA A 338 -20.18 -8.25 -1.44
CA ALA A 338 -20.59 -9.62 -1.15
C ALA A 338 -21.13 -9.79 0.29
N MET A 339 -20.57 -9.07 1.27
CA MET A 339 -21.00 -9.10 2.68
C MET A 339 -21.00 -7.69 3.29
N PRO A 340 -21.96 -6.81 2.97
CA PRO A 340 -21.96 -5.41 3.38
C PRO A 340 -21.92 -5.21 4.91
N HIS A 341 -22.59 -6.12 5.68
CA HIS A 341 -22.60 -6.09 7.14
C HIS A 341 -21.24 -6.37 7.79
N ARG A 342 -20.25 -6.91 7.01
CA ARG A 342 -18.87 -7.18 7.45
C ARG A 342 -17.83 -6.34 6.70
N ALA A 343 -18.22 -5.23 6.12
CA ALA A 343 -17.36 -4.38 5.29
C ALA A 343 -16.06 -3.95 6.02
N GLY A 344 -16.11 -3.73 7.32
CA GLY A 344 -14.92 -3.40 8.13
C GLY A 344 -13.89 -4.52 8.12
N SER A 345 -14.31 -5.75 8.42
CA SER A 345 -13.44 -6.94 8.44
C SER A 345 -12.89 -7.27 7.04
N ILE A 346 -13.74 -7.15 6.01
CA ILE A 346 -13.31 -7.37 4.62
C ILE A 346 -12.30 -6.31 4.19
N SER A 347 -12.50 -5.04 4.56
CA SER A 347 -11.53 -3.97 4.28
C SER A 347 -10.18 -4.23 4.94
N ALA A 348 -10.17 -4.71 6.19
CA ALA A 348 -8.95 -5.10 6.89
C ALA A 348 -8.25 -6.29 6.21
N LEU A 349 -9.01 -7.31 5.76
CA LEU A 349 -8.48 -8.46 5.03
C LEU A 349 -7.92 -8.06 3.66
N ILE A 350 -8.56 -7.14 2.93
CA ILE A 350 -8.04 -6.60 1.66
C ILE A 350 -6.70 -5.90 1.91
N GLY A 351 -6.61 -5.03 2.92
CA GLY A 351 -5.39 -4.31 3.25
C GLY A 351 -4.28 -5.25 3.73
N ALA A 352 -4.57 -6.13 4.67
CA ALA A 352 -3.63 -7.10 5.21
C ALA A 352 -3.14 -8.08 4.13
N GLY A 353 -4.04 -8.61 3.29
CA GLY A 353 -3.70 -9.47 2.18
C GLY A 353 -2.80 -8.76 1.16
N SER A 354 -3.10 -7.51 0.82
CA SER A 354 -2.29 -6.72 -0.10
C SER A 354 -0.85 -6.55 0.39
N PHE A 355 -0.66 -6.16 1.65
CA PHE A 355 0.68 -5.97 2.21
C PHE A 355 1.39 -7.29 2.50
N LEU A 356 0.68 -8.33 2.96
CA LEU A 356 1.27 -9.65 3.22
C LEU A 356 1.81 -10.29 1.93
N PHE A 357 0.99 -10.32 0.88
CA PHE A 357 1.41 -10.87 -0.40
C PHE A 357 2.50 -10.01 -1.06
N GLY A 358 2.45 -8.68 -0.84
CA GLY A 358 3.53 -7.77 -1.20
C GLY A 358 4.83 -8.10 -0.48
N ALA A 359 4.79 -8.32 0.83
CA ALA A 359 5.95 -8.70 1.64
C ALA A 359 6.55 -10.04 1.18
N LEU A 360 5.70 -11.06 0.97
CA LEU A 360 6.12 -12.38 0.50
C LEU A 360 6.75 -12.30 -0.89
N ALA A 361 6.11 -11.62 -1.83
CA ALA A 361 6.64 -11.47 -3.19
C ALA A 361 7.97 -10.71 -3.21
N SER A 362 8.08 -9.62 -2.43
CA SER A 362 9.34 -8.89 -2.26
C SER A 362 10.44 -9.76 -1.65
N ALA A 363 10.12 -10.57 -0.64
CA ALA A 363 11.08 -11.47 0.00
C ALA A 363 11.53 -12.60 -0.94
N ILE A 364 10.61 -13.20 -1.69
CA ILE A 364 10.89 -14.28 -2.65
C ILE A 364 11.78 -13.77 -3.80
N THR A 365 11.59 -12.52 -4.23
CA THR A 365 12.37 -11.93 -5.34
C THR A 365 13.70 -11.34 -4.89
N ALA A 366 13.90 -11.08 -3.61
CA ALA A 366 15.10 -10.45 -3.07
C ALA A 366 16.42 -11.15 -3.48
N PRO A 367 16.55 -12.50 -3.42
CA PRO A 367 17.77 -13.19 -3.84
C PRO A 367 18.15 -12.95 -5.31
N PHE A 368 17.19 -12.54 -6.12
CA PHE A 368 17.33 -12.32 -7.56
C PHE A 368 17.40 -10.84 -7.95
N ALA A 369 17.56 -9.93 -6.97
CA ALA A 369 17.51 -8.48 -7.19
C ALA A 369 18.53 -8.00 -8.24
N ALA A 370 19.70 -8.66 -8.32
CA ALA A 370 20.76 -8.35 -9.30
C ALA A 370 20.56 -9.01 -10.67
N ALA A 371 19.54 -9.86 -10.87
CA ALA A 371 19.34 -10.63 -12.11
C ALA A 371 18.63 -9.85 -13.24
N GLY A 372 18.55 -8.52 -13.12
CA GLY A 372 17.86 -7.68 -14.10
C GLY A 372 16.33 -7.87 -14.09
N PRO A 373 15.62 -7.62 -15.20
CA PRO A 373 14.17 -7.61 -15.24
C PRO A 373 13.51 -9.00 -15.14
N LEU A 374 14.26 -10.09 -15.41
CA LEU A 374 13.70 -11.45 -15.56
C LEU A 374 12.95 -11.92 -14.31
N ALA A 375 13.60 -11.89 -13.15
CA ALA A 375 13.00 -12.39 -11.90
C ALA A 375 11.82 -11.53 -11.46
N MET A 376 11.92 -10.21 -11.62
CA MET A 376 10.82 -9.28 -11.37
C MET A 376 9.63 -9.60 -12.28
N ALA A 377 9.85 -9.76 -13.57
CA ALA A 377 8.81 -10.06 -14.56
C ALA A 377 8.13 -11.41 -14.26
N ALA A 378 8.89 -12.44 -13.88
CA ALA A 378 8.37 -13.76 -13.51
C ALA A 378 7.44 -13.67 -12.28
N ALA A 379 7.88 -12.97 -11.23
CA ALA A 379 7.06 -12.80 -10.03
C ALA A 379 5.81 -11.94 -10.28
N MET A 380 5.92 -10.88 -11.10
CA MET A 380 4.77 -10.07 -11.52
C MET A 380 3.76 -10.90 -12.33
N ALA A 381 4.24 -11.72 -13.29
CA ALA A 381 3.39 -12.61 -14.08
C ALA A 381 2.67 -13.63 -13.18
N ALA A 382 3.38 -14.23 -12.22
CA ALA A 382 2.78 -15.15 -11.24
C ALA A 382 1.70 -14.46 -10.38
N GLY A 383 1.97 -13.25 -9.92
CA GLY A 383 1.00 -12.43 -9.18
C GLY A 383 -0.26 -12.13 -10.01
N PHE A 384 -0.11 -11.63 -11.23
CA PHE A 384 -1.26 -11.34 -12.09
C PHE A 384 -2.00 -12.59 -12.53
N LEU A 385 -1.32 -13.73 -12.71
CA LEU A 385 -1.96 -15.02 -12.97
C LEU A 385 -2.82 -15.47 -11.77
N GLY A 386 -2.29 -15.38 -10.56
CA GLY A 386 -3.03 -15.66 -9.33
C GLY A 386 -4.29 -14.77 -9.19
N ALA A 387 -4.15 -13.47 -9.46
CA ALA A 387 -5.28 -12.54 -9.47
C ALA A 387 -6.35 -12.93 -10.50
N MET A 388 -5.94 -13.27 -11.72
CA MET A 388 -6.86 -13.72 -12.78
C MET A 388 -7.59 -15.01 -12.41
N ILE A 389 -6.89 -15.99 -11.82
CA ILE A 389 -7.50 -17.25 -11.37
C ILE A 389 -8.55 -16.95 -10.29
N CYS A 390 -8.23 -16.13 -9.30
CA CYS A 390 -9.14 -15.74 -8.25
C CYS A 390 -10.40 -15.04 -8.78
N ILE A 391 -10.23 -14.07 -9.70
CA ILE A 391 -11.37 -13.38 -10.33
C ILE A 391 -12.26 -14.36 -11.11
N ARG A 392 -11.67 -15.27 -11.89
CA ARG A 392 -12.45 -16.26 -12.64
C ARG A 392 -13.24 -17.21 -11.74
N ARG A 393 -12.66 -17.61 -10.60
CA ARG A 393 -13.35 -18.43 -9.60
C ARG A 393 -14.53 -17.70 -8.97
N ALA A 394 -14.32 -16.42 -8.59
CA ALA A 394 -15.36 -15.59 -7.98
C ALA A 394 -16.58 -15.32 -8.90
N ILE A 395 -16.36 -15.27 -10.23
CA ILE A 395 -17.43 -15.00 -11.21
C ILE A 395 -18.21 -16.27 -11.58
N ARG A 396 -17.59 -17.44 -11.47
CA ARG A 396 -18.21 -18.74 -11.81
C ARG A 396 -19.02 -19.35 -10.65
N GLY A 397 -18.70 -19.03 -9.42
CA GLY A 397 -19.41 -19.44 -8.20
C GLY A 397 -20.35 -18.36 -7.70
#